data_8679524746cd7ce5abf05bda899bf005
#
_entry.id   8679524746cd7ce5abf05bda899bf005
#
_cell.length_a   1.000
_cell.length_b   1.000
_cell.length_c   1.000
_cell.angle_alpha   90.00
_cell.angle_beta   90.00
_cell.angle_gamma   90.00
#
_symmetry.space_group_name_H-M   'P 1'
#
loop_
_entity.id
_entity.type
_entity.pdbx_description
1 polymer ?
#
loop_
_entity_poly.entity_id
_entity_poly.type
_entity_poly.pdbx_seq_one_letter_code
_entity_poly.pdbx_strand_id
1 'polypeptide(L)'
;VIIGAITAIILTGIHSIGSFTALRFIQGFFGAAPVVLSGALLRDLFSKDQLSRVMSTITLVFMIAPLVAPVIGGYIVKYFHWHMIFYVIGAMGFLAALLVFFIIPETHKQENRIPLRLNIIARNFMMLSKQKEVLGYMAAASFGFGGLFAFVTAGSIVYIGIYGIPVDEFGYFFM
;
A
#
# COMPACT_ATOMS: atom_id res chain seq x y z
N VAL A 1 2.48 -5.72 -8.06
CA VAL A 1 2.12 -4.42 -8.67
C VAL A 1 1.05 -4.61 -9.75
N ILE A 2 1.28 -5.42 -10.80
CA ILE A 2 0.35 -5.60 -11.94
C ILE A 2 -1.04 -6.05 -11.47
N ILE A 3 -1.14 -7.04 -10.59
CA ILE A 3 -2.43 -7.51 -10.07
C ILE A 3 -3.17 -6.37 -9.36
N GLY A 4 -2.48 -5.55 -8.57
CA GLY A 4 -3.08 -4.39 -7.91
C GLY A 4 -3.59 -3.33 -8.90
N ALA A 5 -2.88 -3.12 -10.01
CA ALA A 5 -3.32 -2.22 -11.08
C ALA A 5 -4.55 -2.76 -11.82
N ILE A 6 -4.56 -4.05 -12.17
CA ILE A 6 -5.69 -4.70 -12.83
C ILE A 6 -6.93 -4.68 -11.92
N THR A 7 -6.79 -5.02 -10.64
CA THR A 7 -7.91 -4.99 -9.68
C THR A 7 -8.47 -3.58 -9.50
N ALA A 8 -7.63 -2.53 -9.56
CA ALA A 8 -8.11 -1.16 -9.52
C ALA A 8 -9.04 -0.84 -10.72
N ILE A 9 -8.66 -1.27 -11.92
CA ILE A 9 -9.49 -1.07 -13.11
C ILE A 9 -10.79 -1.89 -13.03
N ILE A 10 -10.73 -3.15 -12.59
CA ILE A 10 -11.93 -3.99 -12.46
C ILE A 10 -12.92 -3.38 -11.45
N LEU A 11 -12.43 -2.75 -10.38
CA LEU A 11 -13.27 -2.10 -9.37
C LEU A 11 -14.20 -1.02 -9.96
N THR A 12 -13.84 -0.41 -11.08
CA THR A 12 -14.70 0.61 -11.73
C THR A 12 -15.97 0.04 -12.34
N GLY A 13 -16.01 -1.25 -12.68
CA GLY A 13 -17.18 -1.93 -13.25
C GLY A 13 -18.04 -2.70 -12.23
N ILE A 14 -17.71 -2.64 -10.92
CA ILE A 14 -18.41 -3.43 -9.90
C ILE A 14 -19.55 -2.59 -9.27
N HIS A 15 -20.75 -3.16 -9.29
CA HIS A 15 -21.95 -2.56 -8.70
C HIS A 15 -22.35 -3.17 -7.34
N SER A 16 -21.80 -4.34 -6.99
CA SER A 16 -22.10 -5.03 -5.73
C SER A 16 -21.07 -4.65 -4.65
N ILE A 17 -21.53 -4.23 -3.48
CA ILE A 17 -20.68 -3.90 -2.32
C ILE A 17 -19.83 -5.09 -1.87
N GLY A 18 -20.40 -6.30 -1.88
CA GLY A 18 -19.65 -7.51 -1.49
C GLY A 18 -18.49 -7.81 -2.44
N SER A 19 -18.75 -7.74 -3.76
CA SER A 19 -17.70 -7.95 -4.77
C SER A 19 -16.65 -6.84 -4.73
N PHE A 20 -17.07 -5.60 -4.48
CA PHE A 20 -16.17 -4.45 -4.31
C PHE A 20 -15.22 -4.67 -3.12
N THR A 21 -15.75 -5.06 -1.97
CA THR A 21 -14.96 -5.33 -0.75
C THR A 21 -14.00 -6.51 -0.96
N ALA A 22 -14.44 -7.59 -1.61
CA ALA A 22 -13.59 -8.73 -1.91
C ALA A 22 -12.43 -8.35 -2.84
N LEU A 23 -12.68 -7.56 -3.89
CA LEU A 23 -11.63 -7.06 -4.78
C LEU A 23 -10.67 -6.09 -4.09
N ARG A 24 -11.16 -5.25 -3.17
CA ARG A 24 -10.32 -4.38 -2.35
C ARG A 24 -9.42 -5.18 -1.42
N PHE A 25 -9.92 -6.28 -0.87
CA PHE A 25 -9.10 -7.20 -0.08
C PHE A 25 -7.97 -7.81 -0.93
N ILE A 26 -8.30 -8.30 -2.13
CA ILE A 26 -7.32 -8.83 -3.09
C ILE A 26 -6.30 -7.76 -3.48
N GLN A 27 -6.75 -6.55 -3.79
CA GLN A 27 -5.89 -5.42 -4.14
C GLN A 27 -4.91 -5.10 -3.01
N GLY A 28 -5.39 -5.03 -1.75
CA GLY A 28 -4.57 -4.78 -0.58
C GLY A 28 -3.55 -5.89 -0.32
N PHE A 29 -3.96 -7.15 -0.46
CA PHE A 29 -3.08 -8.30 -0.29
C PHE A 29 -1.89 -8.25 -1.27
N PHE A 30 -2.16 -8.06 -2.56
CA PHE A 30 -1.10 -7.93 -3.56
C PHE A 30 -0.36 -6.59 -3.50
N GLY A 31 -0.98 -5.54 -2.96
CA GLY A 31 -0.36 -4.23 -2.72
C GLY A 31 0.70 -4.25 -1.60
N ALA A 32 0.64 -5.19 -0.67
CA ALA A 32 1.65 -5.33 0.37
C ALA A 32 3.00 -5.84 -0.17
N ALA A 33 3.00 -6.64 -1.22
CA ALA A 33 4.22 -7.24 -1.77
C ALA A 33 5.29 -6.21 -2.21
N PRO A 34 4.99 -5.13 -2.94
CA PRO A 34 5.97 -4.11 -3.29
C PRO A 34 6.62 -3.46 -2.09
N VAL A 35 5.88 -3.22 -1.01
CA VAL A 35 6.39 -2.60 0.22
C VAL A 35 7.43 -3.50 0.88
N VAL A 36 7.14 -4.79 1.01
CA VAL A 36 8.06 -5.77 1.61
C VAL A 36 9.29 -5.97 0.72
N LEU A 37 9.09 -6.14 -0.59
CA LEU A 37 10.17 -6.37 -1.55
C LEU A 37 11.10 -5.17 -1.69
N SER A 38 10.58 -3.94 -1.62
CA SER A 38 11.42 -2.73 -1.68
C SER A 38 12.42 -2.68 -0.51
N GLY A 39 11.99 -3.04 0.71
CA GLY A 39 12.88 -3.10 1.86
C GLY A 39 13.97 -4.18 1.75
N ALA A 40 13.69 -5.30 1.10
CA ALA A 40 14.69 -6.33 0.81
C ALA A 40 15.68 -5.85 -0.26
N LEU A 41 15.15 -5.33 -1.39
CA LEU A 41 15.94 -4.81 -2.49
C LEU A 41 16.91 -3.70 -2.05
N LEU A 42 16.44 -2.78 -1.22
CA LEU A 42 17.30 -1.70 -0.70
C LEU A 42 18.46 -2.23 0.15
N ARG A 43 18.22 -3.28 0.95
CA ARG A 43 19.28 -3.94 1.71
C ARG A 43 20.31 -4.64 0.85
N ASP A 44 19.91 -5.14 -0.32
CA ASP A 44 20.81 -5.81 -1.27
C ASP A 44 21.64 -4.80 -2.10
N LEU A 45 21.09 -3.61 -2.36
CA LEU A 45 21.72 -2.61 -3.24
C LEU A 45 22.58 -1.59 -2.51
N PHE A 46 22.28 -1.29 -1.23
CA PHE A 46 22.93 -0.18 -0.51
C PHE A 46 23.74 -0.67 0.68
N SER A 47 24.90 -0.02 0.93
CA SER A 47 25.66 -0.18 2.16
C SER A 47 24.86 0.31 3.37
N LYS A 48 25.24 -0.10 4.60
CA LYS A 48 24.49 0.28 5.83
C LYS A 48 24.28 1.78 5.97
N ASP A 49 25.31 2.59 5.67
CA ASP A 49 25.23 4.05 5.80
C ASP A 49 24.34 4.69 4.73
N GLN A 50 24.42 4.18 3.50
CA GLN A 50 23.56 4.62 2.39
C GLN A 50 22.10 4.20 2.63
N LEU A 51 21.88 2.98 3.12
CA LEU A 51 20.56 2.45 3.44
C LEU A 51 19.81 3.35 4.42
N SER A 52 20.47 3.82 5.48
CA SER A 52 19.88 4.73 6.46
C SER A 52 19.35 6.01 5.80
N ARG A 53 20.14 6.62 4.92
CA ARG A 53 19.74 7.85 4.20
C ARG A 53 18.56 7.61 3.25
N VAL A 54 18.62 6.52 2.48
CA VAL A 54 17.55 6.16 1.53
C VAL A 54 16.26 5.86 2.30
N MET A 55 16.34 5.10 3.39
CA MET A 55 15.18 4.81 4.24
C MET A 55 14.56 6.06 4.85
N SER A 56 15.37 7.02 5.29
CA SER A 56 14.86 8.32 5.78
C SER A 56 14.09 9.07 4.70
N THR A 57 14.60 9.11 3.47
CA THR A 57 13.91 9.75 2.34
C THR A 57 12.59 9.05 2.02
N ILE A 58 12.57 7.72 1.99
CA ILE A 58 11.35 6.94 1.76
C ILE A 58 10.33 7.20 2.87
N THR A 59 10.77 7.26 4.13
CA THR A 59 9.90 7.57 5.26
C THR A 59 9.26 8.95 5.12
N LEU A 60 10.01 9.97 4.69
CA LEU A 60 9.44 11.30 4.40
C LEU A 60 8.33 11.24 3.35
N VAL A 61 8.53 10.50 2.26
CA VAL A 61 7.50 10.32 1.23
C VAL A 61 6.26 9.61 1.81
N PHE A 62 6.46 8.56 2.62
CA PHE A 62 5.36 7.88 3.30
C PHE A 62 4.60 8.77 4.29
N MET A 63 5.25 9.73 4.92
CA MET A 63 4.59 10.69 5.81
C MET A 63 3.79 11.75 5.05
N ILE A 64 4.28 12.20 3.90
CA ILE A 64 3.63 13.23 3.08
C ILE A 64 2.45 12.65 2.29
N ALA A 65 2.55 11.42 1.80
CA ALA A 65 1.54 10.80 0.97
C ALA A 65 0.12 10.79 1.57
N PRO A 66 -0.09 10.41 2.86
CA PRO A 66 -1.42 10.47 3.48
C PRO A 66 -1.98 11.88 3.65
N LEU A 67 -1.14 12.91 3.69
CA LEU A 67 -1.58 14.31 3.76
C LEU A 67 -2.08 14.80 2.40
N VAL A 68 -1.36 14.45 1.34
CA VAL A 68 -1.65 14.93 -0.02
C VAL A 68 -2.74 14.09 -0.70
N ALA A 69 -2.80 12.78 -0.44
CA ALA A 69 -3.73 11.89 -1.11
C ALA A 69 -5.22 12.24 -0.93
N PRO A 70 -5.71 12.61 0.28
CA PRO A 70 -7.10 13.01 0.46
C PRO A 70 -7.45 14.29 -0.30
N VAL A 71 -6.53 15.24 -0.38
CA VAL A 71 -6.72 16.50 -1.14
C VAL A 71 -6.85 16.20 -2.63
N ILE A 72 -5.93 15.44 -3.20
CA ILE A 72 -6.00 15.02 -4.61
C ILE A 72 -7.29 14.23 -4.87
N GLY A 73 -7.63 13.29 -3.98
CA GLY A 73 -8.86 12.49 -4.07
C GLY A 73 -10.11 13.35 -4.05
N GLY A 74 -10.18 14.34 -3.16
CA GLY A 74 -11.28 15.30 -3.07
C GLY A 74 -11.47 16.09 -4.38
N TYR A 75 -10.39 16.62 -4.96
CA TYR A 75 -10.44 17.31 -6.25
C TYR A 75 -10.85 16.38 -7.40
N ILE A 76 -10.37 15.15 -7.44
CA ILE A 76 -10.81 14.19 -8.46
C ILE A 76 -12.31 13.96 -8.37
N VAL A 77 -12.86 13.75 -7.18
CA VAL A 77 -14.30 13.52 -6.99
C VAL A 77 -15.13 14.76 -7.28
N LYS A 78 -14.59 15.95 -7.02
CA LYS A 78 -15.27 17.23 -7.32
C LYS A 78 -15.48 17.46 -8.83
N TYR A 79 -14.48 17.16 -9.64
CA TYR A 79 -14.49 17.46 -11.08
C TYR A 79 -14.81 16.26 -11.95
N PHE A 80 -14.65 15.06 -11.42
CA PHE A 80 -14.84 13.79 -12.13
C PHE A 80 -15.64 12.80 -11.27
N HIS A 81 -16.06 11.70 -11.86
CA HIS A 81 -16.68 10.59 -11.11
C HIS A 81 -15.66 9.89 -10.22
N TRP A 82 -16.10 9.36 -9.07
CA TRP A 82 -15.27 8.62 -8.12
C TRP A 82 -14.48 7.46 -8.74
N HIS A 83 -14.96 6.89 -9.84
CA HIS A 83 -14.25 5.85 -10.60
C HIS A 83 -12.88 6.33 -11.10
N MET A 84 -12.70 7.64 -11.35
CA MET A 84 -11.41 8.19 -11.80
C MET A 84 -10.29 7.95 -10.80
N ILE A 85 -10.59 7.87 -9.50
CA ILE A 85 -9.61 7.52 -8.47
C ILE A 85 -8.98 6.16 -8.78
N PHE A 86 -9.78 5.18 -9.18
CA PHE A 86 -9.31 3.83 -9.49
C PHE A 86 -8.53 3.77 -10.81
N TYR A 87 -8.92 4.56 -11.80
CA TYR A 87 -8.12 4.69 -13.02
C TYR A 87 -6.75 5.32 -12.74
N VAL A 88 -6.68 6.34 -11.89
CA VAL A 88 -5.41 6.95 -11.47
C VAL A 88 -4.55 5.92 -10.72
N ILE A 89 -5.13 5.19 -9.75
CA ILE A 89 -4.42 4.13 -9.01
C ILE A 89 -3.94 3.03 -9.98
N GLY A 90 -4.77 2.60 -10.90
CA GLY A 90 -4.42 1.61 -11.93
C GLY A 90 -3.27 2.07 -12.82
N ALA A 91 -3.35 3.32 -13.31
CA ALA A 91 -2.31 3.92 -14.15
C ALA A 91 -0.97 4.06 -13.40
N MET A 92 -1.00 4.52 -12.14
CA MET A 92 0.19 4.59 -11.29
C MET A 92 0.78 3.20 -11.02
N GLY A 93 -0.06 2.21 -10.74
CA GLY A 93 0.38 0.83 -10.56
C GLY A 93 0.99 0.23 -11.82
N PHE A 94 0.42 0.52 -12.99
CA PHE A 94 0.97 0.08 -14.26
C PHE A 94 2.30 0.76 -14.57
N LEU A 95 2.40 2.08 -14.37
CA LEU A 95 3.64 2.82 -14.50
C LEU A 95 4.74 2.28 -13.58
N ALA A 96 4.39 2.02 -12.31
CA ALA A 96 5.32 1.41 -11.35
C ALA A 96 5.78 0.02 -11.82
N ALA A 97 4.90 -0.78 -12.40
CA ALA A 97 5.25 -2.09 -12.96
C ALA A 97 6.25 -1.97 -14.13
N LEU A 98 6.05 -1.00 -15.02
CA LEU A 98 6.97 -0.72 -16.13
C LEU A 98 8.33 -0.27 -15.59
N LEU A 99 8.37 0.65 -14.62
CA LEU A 99 9.61 1.12 -14.01
C LEU A 99 10.38 -0.05 -13.35
N VAL A 100 9.68 -0.91 -12.61
CA VAL A 100 10.29 -2.10 -12.01
C VAL A 100 10.86 -3.02 -13.09
N PHE A 101 10.11 -3.26 -14.16
CA PHE A 101 10.52 -4.18 -15.22
C PHE A 101 11.72 -3.69 -16.00
N PHE A 102 11.81 -2.38 -16.31
CA PHE A 102 12.87 -1.83 -17.16
C PHE A 102 14.08 -1.29 -16.38
N ILE A 103 13.90 -0.85 -15.14
CA ILE A 103 14.95 -0.12 -14.40
C ILE A 103 15.58 -0.97 -13.32
N ILE A 104 14.79 -1.83 -12.63
CA ILE A 104 15.32 -2.56 -11.49
C ILE A 104 16.02 -3.84 -11.97
N PRO A 105 17.35 -3.96 -11.73
CA PRO A 105 18.07 -5.18 -12.07
C PRO A 105 17.69 -6.32 -11.12
N GLU A 106 17.75 -7.56 -11.59
CA GLU A 106 17.62 -8.75 -10.75
C GLU A 106 18.83 -8.84 -9.81
N THR A 107 18.57 -8.65 -8.51
CA THR A 107 19.64 -8.66 -7.49
C THR A 107 19.91 -10.05 -6.92
N HIS A 108 18.96 -10.98 -7.06
CA HIS A 108 19.08 -12.31 -6.48
C HIS A 108 19.69 -13.32 -7.45
N LYS A 109 20.92 -13.74 -7.19
CA LYS A 109 21.62 -14.73 -8.01
C LYS A 109 20.84 -16.05 -8.04
N GLN A 110 20.80 -16.71 -9.21
CA GLN A 110 20.06 -17.96 -9.39
C GLN A 110 20.47 -19.07 -8.40
N GLU A 111 21.73 -19.10 -8.00
CA GLU A 111 22.29 -20.07 -7.07
C GLU A 111 21.67 -19.99 -5.67
N ASN A 112 21.20 -18.82 -5.26
CA ASN A 112 20.63 -18.55 -3.95
C ASN A 112 19.11 -18.62 -3.92
N ARG A 113 18.45 -18.97 -5.03
CA ARG A 113 16.99 -19.02 -5.12
C ARG A 113 16.47 -20.23 -4.35
N ILE A 114 15.71 -19.96 -3.29
CA ILE A 114 15.00 -20.99 -2.56
C ILE A 114 13.76 -21.38 -3.36
N PRO A 115 13.52 -22.68 -3.65
CA PRO A 115 12.33 -23.09 -4.38
C PRO A 115 11.07 -22.71 -3.59
N LEU A 116 10.11 -22.10 -4.29
CA LEU A 116 8.80 -21.73 -3.73
C LEU A 116 7.99 -22.99 -3.42
N ARG A 117 8.21 -23.57 -2.22
CA ARG A 117 7.44 -24.69 -1.69
C ARG A 117 6.56 -24.19 -0.56
N LEU A 118 5.27 -24.40 -0.65
CA LEU A 118 4.27 -23.97 0.34
C LEU A 118 4.61 -24.45 1.76
N ASN A 119 5.13 -25.66 1.89
CA ASN A 119 5.59 -26.22 3.17
C ASN A 119 6.77 -25.44 3.79
N ILE A 120 7.70 -24.94 2.97
CA ILE A 120 8.82 -24.11 3.46
C ILE A 120 8.29 -22.76 3.92
N ILE A 121 7.40 -22.15 3.14
CA ILE A 121 6.76 -20.86 3.48
C ILE A 121 5.97 -21.01 4.79
N ALA A 122 5.10 -22.02 4.88
CA ALA A 122 4.31 -22.28 6.09
C ALA A 122 5.18 -22.56 7.32
N ARG A 123 6.26 -23.34 7.15
CA ARG A 123 7.20 -23.63 8.26
C ARG A 123 7.90 -22.37 8.73
N ASN A 124 8.39 -21.54 7.81
CA ASN A 124 9.06 -20.27 8.15
C ASN A 124 8.10 -19.31 8.85
N PHE A 125 6.87 -19.19 8.35
CA PHE A 125 5.83 -18.39 8.98
C PHE A 125 5.53 -18.88 10.41
N MET A 126 5.38 -20.20 10.57
CA MET A 126 5.11 -20.81 11.87
C MET A 126 6.30 -20.65 12.84
N MET A 127 7.53 -20.67 12.34
CA MET A 127 8.73 -20.42 13.15
C MET A 127 8.78 -18.97 13.64
N LEU A 128 8.47 -17.99 12.75
CA LEU A 128 8.45 -16.58 13.10
C LEU A 128 7.31 -16.25 14.07
N SER A 129 6.14 -16.87 13.91
CA SER A 129 4.98 -16.66 14.78
C SER A 129 5.14 -17.25 16.18
N LYS A 130 6.19 -18.04 16.44
CA LYS A 130 6.54 -18.50 17.79
C LYS A 130 7.50 -17.57 18.51
N GLN A 131 8.10 -16.61 17.85
CA GLN A 131 9.04 -15.65 18.44
C GLN A 131 8.26 -14.47 19.03
N LYS A 132 8.32 -14.32 20.36
CA LYS A 132 7.55 -13.29 21.08
C LYS A 132 7.94 -11.87 20.67
N GLU A 133 9.22 -11.64 20.38
CA GLU A 133 9.73 -10.35 19.92
C GLU A 133 9.13 -9.97 18.55
N VAL A 134 9.09 -10.92 17.62
CA VAL A 134 8.50 -10.73 16.29
C VAL A 134 7.01 -10.41 16.41
N LEU A 135 6.29 -11.19 17.22
CA LEU A 135 4.86 -10.94 17.49
C LEU A 135 4.62 -9.57 18.13
N GLY A 136 5.48 -9.17 19.08
CA GLY A 136 5.39 -7.84 19.70
C GLY A 136 5.52 -6.69 18.70
N TYR A 137 6.54 -6.75 17.83
CA TYR A 137 6.72 -5.74 16.77
C TYR A 137 5.58 -5.76 15.74
N MET A 138 5.14 -6.95 15.33
CA MET A 138 4.00 -7.07 14.42
C MET A 138 2.72 -6.50 15.03
N ALA A 139 2.43 -6.80 16.31
CA ALA A 139 1.26 -6.26 17.00
C ALA A 139 1.34 -4.73 17.11
N ALA A 140 2.47 -4.19 17.56
CA ALA A 140 2.66 -2.74 17.67
C ALA A 140 2.44 -2.03 16.32
N ALA A 141 3.04 -2.54 15.24
CA ALA A 141 2.83 -1.99 13.90
C ALA A 141 1.37 -2.11 13.45
N SER A 142 0.74 -3.28 13.67
CA SER A 142 -0.66 -3.52 13.27
C SER A 142 -1.64 -2.60 14.01
N PHE A 143 -1.46 -2.40 15.31
CA PHE A 143 -2.29 -1.48 16.09
C PHE A 143 -2.06 -0.01 15.68
N GLY A 144 -0.82 0.39 15.40
CA GLY A 144 -0.52 1.72 14.91
C GLY A 144 -1.19 2.02 13.57
N PHE A 145 -1.03 1.15 12.58
CA PHE A 145 -1.70 1.29 11.29
C PHE A 145 -3.22 1.14 11.40
N GLY A 146 -3.71 0.21 12.23
CA GLY A 146 -5.14 0.03 12.50
C GLY A 146 -5.79 1.30 13.05
N GLY A 147 -5.14 1.97 14.00
CA GLY A 147 -5.57 3.26 14.53
C GLY A 147 -5.62 4.36 13.47
N LEU A 148 -4.59 4.46 12.63
CA LEU A 148 -4.54 5.41 11.53
C LEU A 148 -5.71 5.18 10.54
N PHE A 149 -5.92 3.95 10.10
CA PHE A 149 -7.01 3.65 9.16
C PHE A 149 -8.39 3.79 9.79
N ALA A 150 -8.56 3.49 11.08
CA ALA A 150 -9.79 3.75 11.81
C ALA A 150 -10.10 5.25 11.84
N PHE A 151 -9.09 6.09 12.13
CA PHE A 151 -9.24 7.54 12.10
C PHE A 151 -9.62 8.06 10.70
N VAL A 152 -8.94 7.61 9.65
CA VAL A 152 -9.24 8.03 8.27
C VAL A 152 -10.67 7.64 7.87
N THR A 153 -11.10 6.43 8.22
CA THR A 153 -12.44 5.93 7.89
C THR A 153 -13.52 6.66 8.69
N ALA A 154 -13.35 6.75 10.00
CA ALA A 154 -14.30 7.45 10.87
C ALA A 154 -14.34 8.95 10.58
N GLY A 155 -13.20 9.56 10.29
CA GLY A 155 -13.08 10.96 9.93
C GLY A 155 -13.94 11.32 8.72
N SER A 156 -13.91 10.52 7.66
CA SER A 156 -14.74 10.79 6.48
C SER A 156 -16.23 10.75 6.78
N ILE A 157 -16.69 9.81 7.61
CA ILE A 157 -18.09 9.70 8.02
C ILE A 157 -18.51 10.92 8.87
N VAL A 158 -17.66 11.32 9.82
CA VAL A 158 -17.95 12.44 10.74
C VAL A 158 -17.92 13.78 10.01
N TYR A 159 -16.84 14.08 9.31
CA TYR A 159 -16.66 15.39 8.66
C TYR A 159 -17.60 15.59 7.48
N ILE A 160 -17.72 14.61 6.60
CA ILE A 160 -18.59 14.72 5.42
C ILE A 160 -20.03 14.39 5.77
N GLY A 161 -20.28 13.28 6.49
CA GLY A 161 -21.64 12.79 6.74
C GLY A 161 -22.37 13.55 7.84
N ILE A 162 -21.68 13.95 8.92
CA ILE A 162 -22.32 14.62 10.08
C ILE A 162 -22.17 16.14 9.97
N TYR A 163 -20.96 16.62 9.74
CA TYR A 163 -20.70 18.08 9.65
C TYR A 163 -20.99 18.69 8.29
N GLY A 164 -21.25 17.87 7.24
CA GLY A 164 -21.59 18.35 5.90
C GLY A 164 -20.45 19.06 5.17
N ILE A 165 -19.20 18.78 5.56
CA ILE A 165 -18.03 19.37 4.90
C ILE A 165 -17.92 18.84 3.47
N PRO A 166 -17.74 19.71 2.47
CA PRO A 166 -17.54 19.28 1.08
C PRO A 166 -16.35 18.32 0.94
N VAL A 167 -16.50 17.32 0.06
CA VAL A 167 -15.49 16.26 -0.14
C VAL A 167 -14.11 16.82 -0.53
N ASP A 168 -14.10 17.92 -1.30
CA ASP A 168 -12.88 18.60 -1.73
C ASP A 168 -12.19 19.38 -0.61
N GLU A 169 -12.94 19.81 0.42
CA GLU A 169 -12.41 20.50 1.58
C GLU A 169 -11.96 19.50 2.67
N PHE A 170 -12.54 18.31 2.71
CA PHE A 170 -12.19 17.28 3.70
C PHE A 170 -10.70 16.95 3.71
N GLY A 171 -10.05 16.97 2.54
CA GLY A 171 -8.62 16.70 2.42
C GLY A 171 -7.74 17.64 3.24
N TYR A 172 -8.16 18.89 3.46
CA TYR A 172 -7.38 19.88 4.22
C TYR A 172 -7.32 19.58 5.72
N PHE A 173 -8.25 18.78 6.26
CA PHE A 173 -8.22 18.37 7.67
C PHE A 173 -7.12 17.34 7.97
N PHE A 174 -6.40 16.86 6.95
CA PHE A 174 -5.25 15.99 7.10
C PHE A 174 -3.90 16.75 7.06
N MET A 175 -3.92 18.03 6.76
CA MET A 175 -2.73 18.90 6.76
C MET A 175 -2.50 19.59 8.10
#